data_7516d88e7cf6b542a6ba14bc3c4882ec
#
_entry.id   7516d88e7cf6b542a6ba14bc3c4882ec
#
_cell.length_a   1.000
_cell.length_b   1.000
_cell.length_c   1.000
_cell.angle_alpha   90.00
_cell.angle_beta   90.00
_cell.angle_gamma   90.00
#
_symmetry.space_group_name_H-M   'P 1'
#
loop_
_entity.id
_entity.type
_entity.pdbx_description
1 polymer ?
#
loop_
_entity_poly.entity_id
_entity_poly.type
_entity_poly.pdbx_seq_one_letter_code
_entity_poly.pdbx_strand_id
1 'polypeptide(L)'
;MLSHLNCKFHYLTPSDDIPLLEKCIVVTNTTESYFYIRRLQQAHLKYGVILLSDECLDSSLAFLNNPDCMFLARNYVHPGCYRHFKVFHFGLGYKNEFEKYANPRRTASNREFLWSFTGSLKADREHAIQIFSQFEPNYTYLVEKFDDPEYLTTRKYAQTLNDSIFVLAPAGGASNDSFRIYEALECGAIPVVMRNTPHLQIMPSYWHGIFPGSDLPFVMADTWEEAAEQVRSIIDTNEVESVRRDCMDFWRSWKKSWRLEFEKRAASLI
;
A
#
# COMPACT_ATOMS: atom_id res chain seq x y z
N MET A 1 9.91 8.16 3.27
CA MET A 1 9.60 8.50 1.86
C MET A 1 10.34 9.76 1.42
N LEU A 2 10.13 10.92 2.04
CA LEU A 2 10.73 12.21 1.64
C LEU A 2 12.11 12.50 2.23
N SER A 3 12.61 11.66 3.14
CA SER A 3 13.87 11.86 3.87
C SER A 3 15.13 11.93 2.99
N HIS A 4 15.02 11.54 1.74
CA HIS A 4 16.14 11.57 0.78
C HIS A 4 16.16 12.83 -0.09
N LEU A 5 15.08 13.62 -0.04
CA LEU A 5 15.05 14.91 -0.71
C LEU A 5 15.71 15.96 0.19
N ASN A 6 16.62 16.73 -0.36
CA ASN A 6 17.16 17.91 0.31
C ASN A 6 16.11 19.04 0.23
N CYS A 7 15.06 18.94 1.05
CA CYS A 7 13.93 19.87 1.04
C CYS A 7 13.63 20.37 2.45
N LYS A 8 13.03 21.56 2.52
CA LYS A 8 12.48 22.11 3.76
C LYS A 8 11.02 21.72 3.87
N PHE A 9 10.59 21.32 5.06
CA PHE A 9 9.20 21.03 5.37
C PHE A 9 8.54 22.25 6.01
N HIS A 10 7.36 22.58 5.50
CA HIS A 10 6.50 23.61 6.07
C HIS A 10 5.15 22.96 6.36
N TYR A 11 4.74 22.97 7.63
CA TYR A 11 3.40 22.54 8.03
C TYR A 11 2.46 23.74 7.89
N LEU A 12 1.35 23.55 7.16
CA LEU A 12 0.45 24.60 6.79
C LEU A 12 -0.92 24.37 7.42
N THR A 13 -1.50 25.43 7.99
CA THR A 13 -2.89 25.46 8.38
C THR A 13 -3.65 26.43 7.46
N PRO A 14 -4.98 26.30 7.26
CA PRO A 14 -5.76 27.21 6.42
C PRO A 14 -5.69 28.68 6.81
N SER A 15 -5.33 28.97 8.05
CA SER A 15 -5.23 30.32 8.61
C SER A 15 -3.86 30.97 8.40
N ASP A 16 -2.86 30.22 7.92
CA ASP A 16 -1.51 30.76 7.80
C ASP A 16 -1.36 31.64 6.56
N ASP A 17 -0.78 32.81 6.72
CA ASP A 17 -0.32 33.63 5.60
C ASP A 17 1.02 33.11 5.08
N ILE A 18 0.93 32.00 4.33
CA ILE A 18 2.09 31.26 3.88
C ILE A 18 2.64 31.88 2.61
N PRO A 19 3.94 32.18 2.53
CA PRO A 19 4.55 32.63 1.30
C PRO A 19 4.40 31.57 0.21
N LEU A 20 4.12 32.01 -1.00
CA LEU A 20 4.15 31.14 -2.17
C LEU A 20 5.58 30.67 -2.40
N LEU A 21 5.75 29.36 -2.38
CA LEU A 21 7.06 28.72 -2.59
C LEU A 21 7.15 28.22 -4.03
N GLU A 22 8.20 28.61 -4.72
CA GLU A 22 8.55 28.02 -6.00
C GLU A 22 8.99 26.56 -5.84
N LYS A 23 8.70 25.73 -6.84
CA LYS A 23 9.20 24.34 -6.90
C LYS A 23 8.81 23.51 -5.68
N CYS A 24 7.57 23.61 -5.26
CA CYS A 24 7.09 22.93 -4.05
C CYS A 24 6.36 21.62 -4.34
N ILE A 25 6.33 20.74 -3.35
CA ILE A 25 5.48 19.55 -3.32
C ILE A 25 4.45 19.75 -2.20
N VAL A 26 3.17 19.79 -2.58
CA VAL A 26 2.06 19.89 -1.63
C VAL A 26 1.68 18.48 -1.18
N VAL A 27 1.89 18.17 0.09
CA VAL A 27 1.44 16.89 0.69
C VAL A 27 0.11 17.15 1.40
N THR A 28 -0.91 16.41 1.04
CA THR A 28 -2.27 16.61 1.55
C THR A 28 -3.02 15.30 1.72
N ASN A 29 -3.95 15.29 2.66
CA ASN A 29 -4.92 14.21 2.88
C ASN A 29 -6.38 14.69 2.78
N THR A 30 -6.59 15.97 2.48
CA THR A 30 -7.91 16.58 2.45
C THR A 30 -8.03 17.57 1.31
N THR A 31 -9.28 17.97 1.00
CA THR A 31 -9.59 19.04 0.05
C THR A 31 -9.21 20.45 0.57
N GLU A 32 -8.95 20.60 1.87
CA GLU A 32 -8.60 21.90 2.47
C GLU A 32 -7.32 22.50 1.89
N SER A 33 -6.35 21.68 1.55
CA SER A 33 -5.09 22.13 0.94
C SER A 33 -5.26 22.69 -0.49
N TYR A 34 -6.42 22.53 -1.09
CA TYR A 34 -6.67 23.05 -2.44
C TYR A 34 -6.64 24.56 -2.51
N PHE A 35 -6.84 25.26 -1.40
CA PHE A 35 -6.66 26.72 -1.37
C PHE A 35 -5.21 27.09 -1.72
N TYR A 36 -4.22 26.37 -1.22
CA TYR A 36 -2.81 26.60 -1.51
C TYR A 36 -2.47 26.25 -2.96
N ILE A 37 -2.98 25.11 -3.45
CA ILE A 37 -2.84 24.72 -4.86
C ILE A 37 -3.40 25.79 -5.78
N ARG A 38 -4.58 26.35 -5.48
CA ARG A 38 -5.17 27.46 -6.26
C ARG A 38 -4.29 28.72 -6.27
N ARG A 39 -3.66 29.05 -5.15
CA ARG A 39 -2.72 30.20 -5.08
C ARG A 39 -1.49 29.95 -5.97
N LEU A 40 -0.93 28.73 -5.96
CA LEU A 40 0.17 28.36 -6.85
C LEU A 40 -0.24 28.49 -8.33
N GLN A 41 -1.43 28.02 -8.69
CA GLN A 41 -1.99 28.14 -10.04
C GLN A 41 -2.14 29.59 -10.47
N GLN A 42 -2.69 30.45 -9.59
CA GLN A 42 -2.86 31.89 -9.87
C GLN A 42 -1.52 32.62 -10.04
N ALA A 43 -0.48 32.15 -9.36
CA ALA A 43 0.87 32.69 -9.46
C ALA A 43 1.72 32.04 -10.58
N HIS A 44 1.15 31.08 -11.34
CA HIS A 44 1.86 30.32 -12.39
C HIS A 44 3.15 29.65 -11.88
N LEU A 45 3.13 29.13 -10.65
CA LEU A 45 4.26 28.43 -10.06
C LEU A 45 4.11 26.92 -10.26
N LYS A 46 5.20 26.25 -10.67
CA LYS A 46 5.24 24.79 -10.80
C LYS A 46 5.14 24.11 -9.44
N TYR A 47 4.35 23.04 -9.36
CA TYR A 47 4.15 22.27 -8.16
C TYR A 47 3.93 20.78 -8.45
N GLY A 48 4.25 19.93 -7.48
CA GLY A 48 3.83 18.54 -7.41
C GLY A 48 2.82 18.34 -6.28
N VAL A 49 2.03 17.30 -6.36
CA VAL A 49 1.07 16.94 -5.31
C VAL A 49 1.31 15.50 -4.84
N ILE A 50 1.29 15.30 -3.53
CA ILE A 50 1.19 13.97 -2.91
C ILE A 50 -0.16 13.94 -2.18
N LEU A 51 -1.10 13.15 -2.68
CA LEU A 51 -2.42 12.98 -2.10
C LEU A 51 -2.47 11.66 -1.31
N LEU A 52 -2.73 11.79 -0.01
CA LEU A 52 -2.81 10.67 0.93
C LEU A 52 -4.25 10.46 1.41
N SER A 53 -4.57 9.22 1.80
CA SER A 53 -5.80 8.88 2.54
C SER A 53 -7.13 9.17 1.82
N ASP A 54 -7.13 9.32 0.51
CA ASP A 54 -8.35 9.50 -0.31
C ASP A 54 -8.92 8.11 -0.69
N GLU A 55 -9.29 7.32 0.30
CA GLU A 55 -9.78 5.95 0.12
C GLU A 55 -11.15 5.89 -0.58
N CYS A 56 -12.01 6.87 -0.31
CA CYS A 56 -13.33 6.98 -0.94
C CYS A 56 -13.29 7.57 -2.36
N LEU A 57 -12.12 8.03 -2.82
CA LEU A 57 -11.91 8.63 -4.14
C LEU A 57 -12.73 9.90 -4.38
N ASP A 58 -13.02 10.65 -3.33
CA ASP A 58 -13.85 11.85 -3.36
C ASP A 58 -13.08 13.14 -3.71
N SER A 59 -11.76 13.07 -3.72
CA SER A 59 -10.92 14.25 -3.96
C SER A 59 -11.01 14.73 -5.40
N SER A 60 -11.22 16.03 -5.59
CA SER A 60 -11.20 16.64 -6.92
C SER A 60 -9.81 16.56 -7.53
N LEU A 61 -9.74 16.07 -8.76
CA LEU A 61 -8.52 15.97 -9.55
C LEU A 61 -8.39 17.09 -10.61
N ALA A 62 -9.23 18.12 -10.54
CA ALA A 62 -9.25 19.20 -11.54
C ALA A 62 -7.90 19.92 -11.70
N PHE A 63 -7.08 19.94 -10.65
CA PHE A 63 -5.74 20.52 -10.70
C PHE A 63 -4.78 19.81 -11.67
N LEU A 64 -5.03 18.56 -12.05
CA LEU A 64 -4.22 17.84 -13.04
C LEU A 64 -4.26 18.48 -14.43
N ASN A 65 -5.35 19.17 -14.77
CA ASN A 65 -5.49 19.87 -16.05
C ASN A 65 -4.67 21.17 -16.11
N ASN A 66 -4.15 21.63 -14.97
CA ASN A 66 -3.31 22.82 -14.93
C ASN A 66 -1.90 22.47 -15.46
N PRO A 67 -1.31 23.27 -16.39
CA PRO A 67 0.02 23.01 -16.93
C PRO A 67 1.13 23.09 -15.86
N ASP A 68 0.95 23.88 -14.81
CA ASP A 68 1.91 24.07 -13.73
C ASP A 68 1.90 22.91 -12.71
N CYS A 69 0.90 22.02 -12.76
CA CYS A 69 0.91 20.76 -12.04
C CYS A 69 1.81 19.77 -12.74
N MET A 70 2.97 19.50 -12.19
CA MET A 70 3.97 18.63 -12.79
C MET A 70 3.70 17.14 -12.57
N PHE A 71 3.21 16.77 -11.39
CA PHE A 71 2.82 15.40 -11.08
C PHE A 71 1.83 15.30 -9.92
N LEU A 72 1.15 14.16 -9.87
CA LEU A 72 0.39 13.68 -8.72
C LEU A 72 0.92 12.30 -8.32
N ALA A 73 1.43 12.17 -7.10
CA ALA A 73 1.63 10.90 -6.44
C ALA A 73 0.44 10.64 -5.52
N ARG A 74 -0.18 9.46 -5.60
CA ARG A 74 -1.30 9.16 -4.69
C ARG A 74 -1.31 7.70 -4.28
N ASN A 75 -1.72 7.43 -3.05
CA ASN A 75 -2.19 6.11 -2.65
C ASN A 75 -3.65 5.94 -3.09
N TYR A 76 -4.14 4.71 -3.08
CA TYR A 76 -5.43 4.30 -3.64
C TYR A 76 -5.59 4.60 -5.14
N VAL A 77 -5.71 3.54 -5.92
CA VAL A 77 -5.85 3.65 -7.37
C VAL A 77 -7.19 4.30 -7.71
N HIS A 78 -7.14 5.40 -8.47
CA HIS A 78 -8.34 6.13 -8.87
C HIS A 78 -8.63 5.89 -10.36
N PRO A 79 -9.84 5.39 -10.71
CA PRO A 79 -10.21 5.04 -12.07
C PRO A 79 -10.12 6.20 -13.07
N GLY A 80 -10.46 7.40 -12.63
CA GLY A 80 -10.45 8.60 -13.47
C GLY A 80 -9.05 9.11 -13.82
N CYS A 81 -7.98 8.60 -13.20
CA CYS A 81 -6.64 9.12 -13.46
C CYS A 81 -5.52 8.08 -13.48
N TYR A 82 -5.82 6.77 -13.34
CA TYR A 82 -4.75 5.76 -13.23
C TYR A 82 -3.84 5.65 -14.46
N ARG A 83 -4.31 6.09 -15.63
CA ARG A 83 -3.53 6.16 -16.87
C ARG A 83 -3.04 7.56 -17.22
N HIS A 84 -3.28 8.54 -16.36
CA HIS A 84 -2.87 9.91 -16.64
C HIS A 84 -1.36 10.06 -16.51
N PHE A 85 -0.67 10.60 -17.51
CA PHE A 85 0.80 10.66 -17.58
C PHE A 85 1.47 11.41 -16.42
N LYS A 86 0.78 12.36 -15.77
CA LYS A 86 1.25 13.06 -14.58
C LYS A 86 1.06 12.26 -13.29
N VAL A 87 0.27 11.17 -13.31
CA VAL A 87 -0.12 10.43 -12.11
C VAL A 87 0.73 9.17 -11.95
N PHE A 88 1.16 8.91 -10.74
CA PHE A 88 1.65 7.59 -10.36
C PHE A 88 1.11 7.22 -8.98
N HIS A 89 0.77 5.94 -8.86
CA HIS A 89 0.22 5.40 -7.63
C HIS A 89 1.32 4.77 -6.79
N PHE A 90 1.09 4.74 -5.50
CA PHE A 90 1.91 4.02 -4.55
C PHE A 90 1.01 3.41 -3.47
N GLY A 91 1.46 2.31 -2.90
CA GLY A 91 0.70 1.63 -1.87
C GLY A 91 0.73 2.36 -0.53
N LEU A 92 -0.15 1.96 0.38
CA LEU A 92 -0.22 2.51 1.74
C LEU A 92 1.10 2.39 2.51
N GLY A 93 1.91 1.37 2.15
CA GLY A 93 3.12 1.06 2.89
C GLY A 93 2.83 0.40 4.24
N TYR A 94 3.71 0.56 5.19
CA TYR A 94 3.61 -0.04 6.52
C TYR A 94 3.68 1.01 7.62
N LYS A 95 3.25 0.62 8.83
CA LYS A 95 3.25 1.50 10.00
C LYS A 95 4.67 2.03 10.28
N ASN A 96 4.75 3.31 10.71
CA ASN A 96 6.03 3.92 11.08
C ASN A 96 6.82 3.03 12.06
N GLU A 97 8.13 2.90 11.82
CA GLU A 97 9.07 2.05 12.60
C GLU A 97 8.84 0.53 12.48
N PHE A 98 7.91 0.07 11.66
CA PHE A 98 7.62 -1.36 11.48
C PHE A 98 8.86 -2.13 10.99
N GLU A 99 9.63 -1.54 10.10
CA GLU A 99 10.85 -2.12 9.52
C GLU A 99 11.92 -2.49 10.57
N LYS A 100 11.89 -1.87 11.75
CA LYS A 100 12.81 -2.18 12.85
C LYS A 100 12.60 -3.59 13.42
N TYR A 101 11.40 -4.16 13.21
CA TYR A 101 11.00 -5.45 13.75
C TYR A 101 10.84 -6.51 12.66
N ALA A 102 10.86 -6.13 11.40
CA ALA A 102 10.76 -7.04 10.27
C ALA A 102 12.04 -7.87 10.11
N ASN A 103 11.88 -9.17 9.84
CA ASN A 103 12.98 -10.09 9.60
C ASN A 103 12.77 -10.91 8.31
N PRO A 104 12.97 -10.32 7.14
CA PRO A 104 12.71 -10.99 5.86
C PRO A 104 13.65 -12.18 5.57
N ARG A 105 14.75 -12.32 6.33
CA ARG A 105 15.73 -13.40 6.11
C ARG A 105 15.29 -14.75 6.70
N ARG A 106 14.22 -14.76 7.51
CA ARG A 106 13.72 -15.99 8.10
C ARG A 106 13.12 -16.90 7.04
N THR A 107 13.65 -18.10 6.87
CA THR A 107 13.19 -19.07 5.87
C THR A 107 11.80 -19.63 6.22
N ALA A 108 11.08 -20.16 5.23
CA ALA A 108 9.78 -20.77 5.45
C ALA A 108 9.81 -21.89 6.51
N SER A 109 10.84 -22.75 6.48
CA SER A 109 11.01 -23.85 7.45
C SER A 109 11.22 -23.40 8.90
N ASN A 110 11.55 -22.15 9.12
CA ASN A 110 11.75 -21.56 10.45
C ASN A 110 10.60 -20.69 10.91
N ARG A 111 9.47 -20.70 10.18
CA ARG A 111 8.24 -19.98 10.53
C ARG A 111 7.27 -20.94 11.22
N GLU A 112 6.64 -20.44 12.28
CA GLU A 112 5.76 -21.23 13.15
C GLU A 112 4.39 -21.46 12.52
N PHE A 113 3.87 -20.45 11.80
CA PHE A 113 2.52 -20.48 11.25
C PHE A 113 2.55 -20.65 9.73
N LEU A 114 1.71 -21.54 9.23
CA LEU A 114 1.47 -21.64 7.80
C LEU A 114 0.81 -20.37 7.28
N TRP A 115 -0.17 -19.84 8.03
CA TRP A 115 -0.76 -18.54 7.72
C TRP A 115 -1.16 -17.78 8.97
N SER A 116 -1.34 -16.45 8.82
CA SER A 116 -1.89 -15.62 9.87
C SER A 116 -2.83 -14.53 9.37
N PHE A 117 -3.70 -14.09 10.28
CA PHE A 117 -4.50 -12.89 10.16
C PHE A 117 -4.58 -12.15 11.48
N THR A 118 -4.42 -10.81 11.45
CA THR A 118 -4.65 -9.97 12.63
C THR A 118 -5.47 -8.74 12.23
N GLY A 119 -6.51 -8.43 12.98
CA GLY A 119 -7.35 -7.26 12.75
C GLY A 119 -8.80 -7.44 13.12
N SER A 120 -9.63 -6.45 12.78
CA SER A 120 -11.10 -6.52 13.01
C SER A 120 -11.81 -7.28 11.90
N LEU A 121 -12.90 -7.95 12.24
CA LEU A 121 -13.78 -8.59 11.26
C LEU A 121 -14.60 -7.51 10.53
N LYS A 122 -14.36 -7.37 9.24
CA LYS A 122 -15.07 -6.46 8.32
C LYS A 122 -15.09 -7.07 6.93
N ALA A 123 -16.11 -6.74 6.15
CA ALA A 123 -16.26 -7.21 4.77
C ALA A 123 -16.12 -8.74 4.67
N ASP A 124 -15.18 -9.24 3.87
CA ASP A 124 -14.94 -10.63 3.55
C ASP A 124 -13.96 -11.36 4.50
N ARG A 125 -13.50 -10.70 5.57
CA ARG A 125 -12.41 -11.20 6.44
C ARG A 125 -12.81 -12.47 7.21
N GLU A 126 -14.04 -12.54 7.68
CA GLU A 126 -14.55 -13.73 8.36
C GLU A 126 -14.56 -14.92 7.39
N HIS A 127 -15.04 -14.71 6.17
CA HIS A 127 -15.04 -15.72 5.12
C HIS A 127 -13.62 -16.19 4.77
N ALA A 128 -12.68 -15.26 4.62
CA ALA A 128 -11.27 -15.58 4.40
C ALA A 128 -10.71 -16.50 5.50
N ILE A 129 -10.93 -16.15 6.76
CA ILE A 129 -10.47 -16.93 7.91
C ILE A 129 -11.11 -18.32 7.90
N GLN A 130 -12.41 -18.41 7.61
CA GLN A 130 -13.13 -19.68 7.55
C GLN A 130 -12.55 -20.60 6.46
N ILE A 131 -12.32 -20.09 5.26
CA ILE A 131 -11.74 -20.86 4.16
C ILE A 131 -10.31 -21.32 4.50
N PHE A 132 -9.52 -20.47 5.11
CA PHE A 132 -8.13 -20.79 5.46
C PHE A 132 -7.97 -21.64 6.72
N SER A 133 -9.01 -21.81 7.55
CA SER A 133 -8.99 -22.61 8.79
C SER A 133 -8.61 -24.09 8.55
N GLN A 134 -8.73 -24.58 7.32
CA GLN A 134 -8.30 -25.93 6.93
C GLN A 134 -6.77 -26.10 6.88
N PHE A 135 -6.01 -25.00 6.89
CA PHE A 135 -4.55 -25.01 6.86
C PHE A 135 -3.98 -24.76 8.26
N GLU A 136 -3.17 -25.70 8.77
CA GLU A 136 -2.55 -25.64 10.10
C GLU A 136 -1.02 -25.80 9.98
N PRO A 137 -0.22 -25.21 10.91
CA PRO A 137 -0.67 -24.33 12.02
C PRO A 137 -0.99 -22.91 11.56
N ASN A 138 -1.91 -22.25 12.25
CA ASN A 138 -2.27 -20.87 11.93
C ASN A 138 -2.30 -19.96 13.18
N TYR A 139 -2.33 -18.66 12.93
CA TYR A 139 -2.49 -17.65 13.98
C TYR A 139 -3.53 -16.60 13.58
N THR A 140 -4.56 -16.48 14.41
CA THR A 140 -5.60 -15.45 14.23
C THR A 140 -5.72 -14.61 15.49
N TYR A 141 -5.63 -13.28 15.35
CA TYR A 141 -5.85 -12.34 16.43
C TYR A 141 -6.90 -11.29 16.02
N LEU A 142 -8.06 -11.34 16.64
CA LEU A 142 -9.21 -10.51 16.31
C LEU A 142 -9.39 -9.40 17.33
N VAL A 143 -9.71 -8.21 16.84
CA VAL A 143 -10.07 -7.03 17.61
C VAL A 143 -11.39 -6.47 17.11
N GLU A 144 -12.11 -5.73 17.95
CA GLU A 144 -13.45 -5.21 17.58
C GLU A 144 -13.35 -4.10 16.52
N LYS A 145 -12.36 -3.22 16.64
CA LYS A 145 -12.20 -2.05 15.77
C LYS A 145 -10.75 -1.73 15.48
N PHE A 146 -10.54 -0.89 14.47
CA PHE A 146 -9.26 -0.26 14.21
C PHE A 146 -8.90 0.69 15.38
N ASP A 147 -7.62 0.72 15.78
CA ASP A 147 -7.10 1.43 16.96
C ASP A 147 -7.65 0.93 18.31
N ASP A 148 -8.05 -0.34 18.37
CA ASP A 148 -8.41 -0.99 19.62
C ASP A 148 -7.21 -0.99 20.59
N PRO A 149 -7.41 -0.61 21.89
CA PRO A 149 -6.35 -0.67 22.89
C PRO A 149 -5.74 -2.06 23.10
N GLU A 150 -6.52 -3.10 22.80
CA GLU A 150 -6.07 -4.50 22.87
C GLU A 150 -5.29 -4.94 21.63
N TYR A 151 -5.14 -4.07 20.63
CA TYR A 151 -4.38 -4.42 19.42
C TYR A 151 -2.93 -4.75 19.74
N LEU A 152 -2.37 -5.68 18.99
CA LEU A 152 -0.98 -6.05 19.17
C LEU A 152 -0.05 -4.84 19.04
N THR A 153 0.93 -4.74 19.91
CA THR A 153 2.01 -3.76 19.71
C THR A 153 2.69 -3.99 18.37
N THR A 154 3.26 -2.95 17.77
CA THR A 154 3.96 -3.06 16.48
C THR A 154 5.00 -4.18 16.49
N ARG A 155 5.72 -4.37 17.59
CA ARG A 155 6.70 -5.45 17.76
C ARG A 155 6.06 -6.84 17.74
N LYS A 156 4.99 -7.07 18.50
CA LYS A 156 4.28 -8.35 18.53
C LYS A 156 3.63 -8.67 17.19
N TYR A 157 3.03 -7.66 16.56
CA TYR A 157 2.45 -7.80 15.24
C TYR A 157 3.50 -8.20 14.19
N ALA A 158 4.63 -7.48 14.12
CA ALA A 158 5.73 -7.82 13.23
C ALA A 158 6.30 -9.23 13.52
N GLN A 159 6.35 -9.63 14.80
CA GLN A 159 6.76 -10.99 15.18
C GLN A 159 5.81 -12.04 14.58
N THR A 160 4.49 -11.84 14.69
CA THR A 160 3.50 -12.73 14.07
C THR A 160 3.73 -12.86 12.56
N LEU A 161 3.97 -11.74 11.86
CA LEU A 161 4.23 -11.78 10.42
C LEU A 161 5.59 -12.44 10.08
N ASN A 162 6.61 -12.25 10.90
CA ASN A 162 7.91 -12.95 10.76
C ASN A 162 7.77 -14.47 10.96
N ASP A 163 6.80 -14.90 11.76
CA ASP A 163 6.52 -16.29 12.08
C ASP A 163 5.53 -16.95 11.10
N SER A 164 4.96 -16.18 10.15
CA SER A 164 3.96 -16.66 9.20
C SER A 164 4.54 -16.83 7.80
N ILE A 165 4.18 -17.93 7.12
CA ILE A 165 4.54 -18.16 5.71
C ILE A 165 3.63 -17.32 4.82
N PHE A 166 2.32 -17.50 4.96
CA PHE A 166 1.30 -16.72 4.25
C PHE A 166 0.64 -15.72 5.18
N VAL A 167 0.27 -14.56 4.68
CA VAL A 167 -0.46 -13.53 5.43
C VAL A 167 -1.72 -13.15 4.67
N LEU A 168 -2.87 -13.38 5.28
CA LEU A 168 -4.13 -12.93 4.68
C LEU A 168 -4.20 -11.41 4.75
N ALA A 169 -4.27 -10.80 3.59
CA ALA A 169 -4.35 -9.35 3.44
C ALA A 169 -5.65 -8.93 2.71
N PRO A 170 -6.82 -9.20 3.32
CA PRO A 170 -8.11 -8.81 2.78
C PRO A 170 -8.22 -7.29 2.70
N ALA A 171 -9.18 -6.83 1.93
CA ALA A 171 -9.43 -5.42 1.67
C ALA A 171 -9.47 -4.56 2.95
N GLY A 172 -9.09 -3.28 2.79
CA GLY A 172 -9.21 -2.24 3.81
C GLY A 172 -10.67 -1.89 4.12
N GLY A 173 -11.01 -0.63 4.10
CA GLY A 173 -12.40 -0.15 4.22
C GLY A 173 -13.11 -0.11 2.87
N ALA A 174 -12.79 0.87 2.04
CA ALA A 174 -13.38 1.08 0.71
C ALA A 174 -12.46 0.63 -0.44
N SER A 175 -11.24 0.20 -0.16
CA SER A 175 -10.22 -0.15 -1.15
C SER A 175 -9.67 -1.56 -0.91
N ASN A 176 -9.15 -2.19 -1.98
CA ASN A 176 -8.36 -3.43 -1.88
C ASN A 176 -7.08 -3.22 -1.07
N ASP A 177 -6.57 -1.98 -1.01
CA ASP A 177 -5.32 -1.70 -0.34
C ASP A 177 -5.42 -1.86 1.18
N SER A 178 -4.40 -2.44 1.76
CA SER A 178 -4.25 -2.52 3.21
C SER A 178 -2.77 -2.54 3.59
N PHE A 179 -2.45 -2.05 4.77
CA PHE A 179 -1.08 -2.09 5.29
C PHE A 179 -0.51 -3.51 5.32
N ARG A 180 -1.35 -4.54 5.53
CA ARG A 180 -0.93 -5.94 5.69
C ARG A 180 -0.12 -6.49 4.54
N ILE A 181 -0.42 -6.12 3.29
CA ILE A 181 0.36 -6.61 2.15
C ILE A 181 1.81 -6.12 2.23
N TYR A 182 2.00 -4.84 2.56
CA TYR A 182 3.33 -4.23 2.63
C TYR A 182 4.10 -4.71 3.85
N GLU A 183 3.41 -4.91 4.97
CA GLU A 183 3.96 -5.44 6.21
C GLU A 183 4.37 -6.91 6.05
N ALA A 184 3.55 -7.70 5.36
CA ALA A 184 3.90 -9.08 5.00
C ALA A 184 5.15 -9.14 4.11
N LEU A 185 5.19 -8.34 3.04
CA LEU A 185 6.35 -8.24 2.15
C LEU A 185 7.61 -7.77 2.88
N GLU A 186 7.50 -6.81 3.81
CA GLU A 186 8.62 -6.35 4.61
C GLU A 186 9.16 -7.43 5.55
N CYS A 187 8.29 -8.30 6.07
CA CYS A 187 8.64 -9.48 6.88
C CYS A 187 9.07 -10.69 6.04
N GLY A 188 9.06 -10.59 4.70
CA GLY A 188 9.37 -11.70 3.79
C GLY A 188 8.35 -12.84 3.89
N ALA A 189 7.11 -12.56 4.25
CA ALA A 189 5.98 -13.47 4.12
C ALA A 189 5.33 -13.32 2.73
N ILE A 190 4.51 -14.29 2.35
CA ILE A 190 3.76 -14.30 1.10
C ILE A 190 2.37 -13.69 1.36
N PRO A 191 2.04 -12.50 0.85
CA PRO A 191 0.69 -11.97 0.96
C PRO A 191 -0.32 -12.80 0.17
N VAL A 192 -1.54 -12.91 0.71
CA VAL A 192 -2.71 -13.48 0.03
C VAL A 192 -3.75 -12.38 -0.11
N VAL A 193 -4.07 -11.98 -1.33
CA VAL A 193 -4.92 -10.83 -1.64
C VAL A 193 -6.02 -11.17 -2.64
N MET A 194 -7.11 -10.42 -2.60
CA MET A 194 -8.09 -10.44 -3.67
C MET A 194 -7.66 -9.53 -4.82
N ARG A 195 -7.89 -9.98 -6.06
CA ARG A 195 -7.57 -9.24 -7.30
C ARG A 195 -8.30 -7.92 -7.34
N ASN A 196 -9.58 -7.95 -7.10
CA ASN A 196 -10.47 -6.81 -7.05
C ASN A 196 -11.52 -7.00 -5.95
N THR A 197 -12.13 -5.91 -5.51
CA THR A 197 -13.37 -5.98 -4.75
C THR A 197 -14.56 -5.80 -5.70
N PRO A 198 -15.76 -6.26 -5.33
CA PRO A 198 -16.97 -6.07 -6.14
C PRO A 198 -17.23 -4.61 -6.52
N HIS A 199 -16.76 -3.67 -5.74
CA HIS A 199 -16.97 -2.23 -5.92
C HIS A 199 -15.88 -1.54 -6.79
N LEU A 200 -14.78 -2.22 -7.11
CA LEU A 200 -13.62 -1.64 -7.81
C LEU A 200 -13.23 -2.46 -9.07
N GLN A 201 -14.19 -2.92 -9.85
CA GLN A 201 -13.96 -3.69 -11.09
C GLN A 201 -13.47 -2.84 -12.28
N ILE A 202 -12.56 -1.91 -12.05
CA ILE A 202 -12.19 -0.89 -13.04
C ILE A 202 -10.92 -1.27 -13.82
N MET A 203 -10.21 -2.26 -13.34
CA MET A 203 -8.91 -2.69 -13.88
C MET A 203 -8.84 -4.22 -13.89
N PRO A 204 -7.95 -4.81 -14.72
CA PRO A 204 -7.70 -6.26 -14.64
C PRO A 204 -7.28 -6.73 -13.24
N SER A 205 -6.65 -5.83 -12.48
CA SER A 205 -6.32 -6.01 -11.06
C SER A 205 -6.01 -4.65 -10.45
N TYR A 206 -6.50 -4.41 -9.24
CA TYR A 206 -6.13 -3.24 -8.42
C TYR A 206 -4.61 -3.13 -8.26
N TRP A 207 -3.96 -4.26 -8.03
CA TRP A 207 -2.52 -4.33 -7.73
C TRP A 207 -1.63 -3.93 -8.90
N HIS A 208 -2.07 -4.12 -10.15
CA HIS A 208 -1.34 -3.59 -11.30
C HIS A 208 -1.40 -2.06 -11.41
N GLY A 209 -2.35 -1.42 -10.74
CA GLY A 209 -2.36 0.03 -10.60
C GLY A 209 -1.30 0.54 -9.61
N ILE A 210 -1.03 -0.24 -8.56
CA ILE A 210 0.02 0.07 -7.56
C ILE A 210 1.40 -0.38 -8.06
N PHE A 211 1.50 -1.54 -8.73
CA PHE A 211 2.72 -2.19 -9.18
C PHE A 211 2.74 -2.33 -10.71
N PRO A 212 2.76 -1.24 -11.48
CA PRO A 212 2.64 -1.30 -12.92
C PRO A 212 3.85 -2.02 -13.57
N GLY A 213 3.54 -2.83 -14.60
CA GLY A 213 4.56 -3.52 -15.38
C GLY A 213 5.30 -4.64 -14.64
N SER A 214 4.77 -5.13 -13.52
CA SER A 214 5.37 -6.20 -12.72
C SER A 214 4.52 -7.46 -12.76
N ASP A 215 5.18 -8.61 -12.88
CA ASP A 215 4.58 -9.88 -12.49
C ASP A 215 4.54 -9.93 -10.96
N LEU A 216 3.36 -10.17 -10.42
CA LEU A 216 3.12 -10.12 -8.97
C LEU A 216 3.33 -11.53 -8.38
N PRO A 217 4.37 -11.76 -7.58
CA PRO A 217 4.76 -13.10 -7.12
C PRO A 217 3.93 -13.61 -5.95
N PHE A 218 3.05 -12.79 -5.38
CA PHE A 218 2.22 -13.18 -4.25
C PHE A 218 0.89 -13.79 -4.70
N VAL A 219 0.20 -14.47 -3.81
CA VAL A 219 -1.09 -15.11 -4.10
C VAL A 219 -2.15 -14.04 -4.35
N MET A 220 -2.75 -14.08 -5.55
CA MET A 220 -3.79 -13.14 -5.97
C MET A 220 -4.91 -13.91 -6.68
N ALA A 221 -6.12 -13.82 -6.14
CA ALA A 221 -7.28 -14.58 -6.59
C ALA A 221 -8.54 -13.71 -6.67
N ASP A 222 -9.57 -14.21 -7.34
CA ASP A 222 -10.86 -13.55 -7.42
C ASP A 222 -11.79 -13.97 -6.27
N THR A 223 -11.54 -15.12 -5.65
CA THR A 223 -12.24 -15.62 -4.45
C THR A 223 -11.26 -16.17 -3.42
N TRP A 224 -11.70 -16.30 -2.17
CA TRP A 224 -10.87 -16.90 -1.10
C TRP A 224 -10.69 -18.41 -1.30
N GLU A 225 -11.64 -19.08 -1.94
CA GLU A 225 -11.53 -20.49 -2.34
C GLU A 225 -10.42 -20.68 -3.37
N GLU A 226 -10.38 -19.87 -4.43
CA GLU A 226 -9.30 -19.88 -5.42
C GLU A 226 -7.94 -19.56 -4.77
N ALA A 227 -7.90 -18.59 -3.85
CA ALA A 227 -6.69 -18.29 -3.10
C ALA A 227 -6.19 -19.48 -2.29
N ALA A 228 -7.11 -20.22 -1.64
CA ALA A 228 -6.78 -21.43 -0.89
C ALA A 228 -6.27 -22.56 -1.81
N GLU A 229 -6.83 -22.70 -3.01
CA GLU A 229 -6.34 -23.67 -4.02
C GLU A 229 -4.92 -23.31 -4.49
N GLN A 230 -4.65 -22.03 -4.76
CA GLN A 230 -3.31 -21.56 -5.12
C GLN A 230 -2.30 -21.83 -3.99
N VAL A 231 -2.66 -21.52 -2.74
CA VAL A 231 -1.80 -21.82 -1.56
C VAL A 231 -1.54 -23.30 -1.44
N ARG A 232 -2.55 -24.15 -1.61
CA ARG A 232 -2.40 -25.60 -1.58
C ARG A 232 -1.43 -26.09 -2.67
N SER A 233 -1.59 -25.60 -3.89
CA SER A 233 -0.69 -25.91 -5.00
C SER A 233 0.76 -25.57 -4.68
N ILE A 234 1.03 -24.36 -4.13
CA ILE A 234 2.38 -23.92 -3.75
C ILE A 234 2.99 -24.84 -2.67
N ILE A 235 2.16 -25.32 -1.74
CA ILE A 235 2.60 -26.27 -0.70
C ILE A 235 2.90 -27.64 -1.30
N ASP A 236 1.97 -28.18 -2.09
CA ASP A 236 2.06 -29.53 -2.66
C ASP A 236 3.22 -29.67 -3.67
N THR A 237 3.55 -28.58 -4.38
CA THR A 237 4.69 -28.52 -5.31
C THR A 237 6.01 -28.16 -4.61
N ASN A 238 6.01 -27.94 -3.29
CA ASN A 238 7.17 -27.55 -2.49
C ASN A 238 7.84 -26.23 -2.95
N GLU A 239 7.03 -25.30 -3.48
CA GLU A 239 7.50 -24.01 -4.03
C GLU A 239 7.47 -22.86 -3.01
N VAL A 240 7.05 -23.11 -1.77
CA VAL A 240 6.87 -22.08 -0.73
C VAL A 240 8.09 -21.16 -0.59
N GLU A 241 9.29 -21.74 -0.50
CA GLU A 241 10.51 -20.94 -0.31
C GLU A 241 10.90 -20.18 -1.58
N SER A 242 10.59 -20.69 -2.77
CA SER A 242 10.81 -20.00 -4.04
C SER A 242 9.90 -18.79 -4.14
N VAL A 243 8.58 -18.96 -3.98
CA VAL A 243 7.59 -17.89 -4.02
C VAL A 243 7.90 -16.81 -2.97
N ARG A 244 8.32 -17.23 -1.76
CA ARG A 244 8.72 -16.28 -0.72
C ARG A 244 9.91 -15.42 -1.14
N ARG A 245 10.94 -16.02 -1.77
CA ARG A 245 12.10 -15.29 -2.29
C ARG A 245 11.70 -14.32 -3.41
N ASP A 246 10.85 -14.76 -4.31
CA ASP A 246 10.34 -13.93 -5.39
C ASP A 246 9.57 -12.71 -4.85
N CYS A 247 8.76 -12.89 -3.79
CA CYS A 247 8.11 -11.79 -3.08
C CYS A 247 9.12 -10.80 -2.47
N MET A 248 10.20 -11.29 -1.87
CA MET A 248 11.23 -10.43 -1.28
C MET A 248 12.00 -9.63 -2.33
N ASP A 249 12.37 -10.27 -3.43
CA ASP A 249 13.12 -9.63 -4.52
C ASP A 249 12.24 -8.62 -5.27
N PHE A 250 10.98 -8.98 -5.51
CA PHE A 250 9.97 -8.07 -6.01
C PHE A 250 9.85 -6.82 -5.12
N TRP A 251 9.64 -7.00 -3.80
CA TRP A 251 9.45 -5.89 -2.88
C TRP A 251 10.66 -4.95 -2.81
N ARG A 252 11.86 -5.52 -2.78
CA ARG A 252 13.10 -4.74 -2.81
C ARG A 252 13.24 -3.94 -4.10
N SER A 253 12.98 -4.57 -5.23
CA SER A 253 13.05 -3.96 -6.55
C SER A 253 12.02 -2.86 -6.73
N TRP A 254 10.78 -3.12 -6.28
CA TRP A 254 9.71 -2.14 -6.35
C TRP A 254 10.00 -0.90 -5.50
N LYS A 255 10.45 -1.05 -4.25
CA LYS A 255 10.84 0.10 -3.40
C LYS A 255 11.90 0.96 -4.07
N LYS A 256 12.88 0.34 -4.72
CA LYS A 256 13.93 1.07 -5.45
C LYS A 256 13.37 1.80 -6.68
N SER A 257 12.57 1.12 -7.49
CA SER A 257 11.97 1.69 -8.71
C SER A 257 11.04 2.86 -8.40
N TRP A 258 10.20 2.68 -7.39
CA TRP A 258 9.29 3.73 -6.94
C TRP A 258 10.05 4.97 -6.46
N ARG A 259 11.12 4.79 -5.71
CA ARG A 259 11.97 5.88 -5.25
C ARG A 259 12.57 6.65 -6.42
N LEU A 260 13.14 5.95 -7.40
CA LEU A 260 13.73 6.56 -8.60
C LEU A 260 12.68 7.33 -9.43
N GLU A 261 11.48 6.78 -9.60
CA GLU A 261 10.41 7.47 -10.31
C GLU A 261 9.97 8.74 -9.56
N PHE A 262 9.87 8.69 -8.24
CA PHE A 262 9.55 9.86 -7.44
C PHE A 262 10.63 10.94 -7.53
N GLU A 263 11.91 10.56 -7.41
CA GLU A 263 13.05 11.49 -7.55
C GLU A 263 13.07 12.15 -8.94
N LYS A 264 12.80 11.38 -10.01
CA LYS A 264 12.70 11.90 -11.37
C LYS A 264 11.57 12.93 -11.51
N ARG A 265 10.40 12.66 -10.94
CA ARG A 265 9.28 13.60 -10.98
C ARG A 265 9.52 14.84 -10.13
N ALA A 266 10.10 14.69 -8.95
CA ALA A 266 10.50 15.83 -8.13
C ALA A 266 11.53 16.72 -8.83
N ALA A 267 12.47 16.13 -9.58
CA ALA A 267 13.44 16.87 -10.39
C ALA A 267 12.78 17.70 -11.50
N SER A 268 11.59 17.33 -11.99
CA SER A 268 10.88 18.13 -13.00
C SER A 268 10.34 19.48 -12.48
N LEU A 269 10.37 19.69 -11.17
CA LEU A 269 10.04 20.97 -10.55
C LEU A 269 11.18 21.98 -10.67
N ILE A 270 12.41 21.52 -10.88
CA ILE A 270 13.61 22.35 -10.97
C ILE A 270 13.80 22.85 -12.39
#